data_63aaa3dd09ac27fb7ea30d1d3719e08c
#
_entry.id   63aaa3dd09ac27fb7ea30d1d3719e08c
#
_cell.length_a   1.000
_cell.length_b   1.000
_cell.length_c   1.000
_cell.angle_alpha   90.00
_cell.angle_beta   90.00
_cell.angle_gamma   90.00
#
_symmetry.space_group_name_H-M   'P 1'
#
loop_
_entity.id
_entity.type
_entity.pdbx_description
1 polymer ?
#
loop_
_entity_poly.entity_id
_entity_poly.type
_entity_poly.pdbx_seq_one_letter_code
_entity_poly.pdbx_strand_id
1 'polypeptide(L)'
;MDWNRNSIRLFHISGTQFSMGERDWGCTTLDGNLPLDIEEETLNWIAANEDRRFAVLLEYWRDLAARLGRLPRRAEFDPVATPGMLPNLFLVDVVRDGAAKPRFRFRLLGGAITARESVRPGQFLDEFPAMRDSERIMKHYHDALDLKIRVRAATLAWDHPTKAFITYHALLLPLSEDGRTVDTLLGLAIYEA
;
A
#
# COMPACT_ATOMS: atom_id res chain seq x y z
N MET A 1 -10.17 -31.65 18.83
CA MET A 1 -8.96 -31.15 19.51
C MET A 1 -8.80 -29.70 19.15
N ASP A 2 -9.09 -28.87 20.14
CA ASP A 2 -9.30 -27.43 20.02
C ASP A 2 -8.01 -26.67 19.67
N TRP A 3 -8.07 -25.86 18.62
CA TRP A 3 -7.10 -24.80 18.41
C TRP A 3 -7.75 -23.45 18.72
N ASN A 4 -7.92 -23.21 20.02
CA ASN A 4 -8.22 -21.89 20.54
C ASN A 4 -6.94 -21.37 21.21
N ARG A 5 -6.26 -20.40 20.60
CA ARG A 5 -5.30 -19.53 21.29
C ARG A 5 -5.37 -18.12 20.77
N ASN A 6 -6.27 -17.36 21.36
CA ASN A 6 -6.15 -15.92 21.49
C ASN A 6 -4.82 -15.58 22.16
N SER A 7 -3.93 -14.95 21.40
CA SER A 7 -2.74 -14.32 21.98
C SER A 7 -2.72 -12.85 21.58
N ILE A 8 -3.29 -12.04 22.45
CA ILE A 8 -3.13 -10.59 22.44
C ILE A 8 -1.66 -10.28 22.66
N ARG A 9 -0.97 -9.73 21.67
CA ARG A 9 0.37 -9.16 21.86
C ARG A 9 0.27 -7.64 21.83
N LEU A 10 0.53 -7.04 22.99
CA LEU A 10 0.72 -5.60 23.16
C LEU A 10 2.12 -5.22 22.67
N PHE A 11 2.18 -4.27 21.74
CA PHE A 11 3.43 -3.67 21.33
C PHE A 11 3.45 -2.19 21.74
N HIS A 12 4.49 -1.80 22.46
CA HIS A 12 4.75 -0.42 22.84
C HIS A 12 5.66 0.22 21.79
N ILE A 13 5.14 1.21 21.07
CA ILE A 13 5.96 2.14 20.30
C ILE A 13 5.69 3.52 20.86
N SER A 14 6.69 4.06 21.56
CA SER A 14 6.75 5.38 22.21
C SER A 14 5.40 6.13 22.34
N GLY A 15 4.65 5.78 23.38
CA GLY A 15 3.55 6.60 23.88
C GLY A 15 2.15 6.30 23.31
N THR A 16 1.99 5.48 22.30
CA THR A 16 0.68 5.11 21.78
C THR A 16 0.45 3.61 21.98
N GLN A 17 -0.53 3.27 22.79
CA GLN A 17 -0.94 1.90 23.06
C GLN A 17 -1.86 1.43 21.94
N PHE A 18 -1.38 0.57 21.03
CA PHE A 18 -2.23 -0.12 20.06
C PHE A 18 -2.69 -1.46 20.64
N SER A 19 -3.97 -1.57 20.92
CA SER A 19 -4.60 -2.83 21.31
C SER A 19 -5.17 -3.51 20.07
N MET A 20 -4.60 -4.63 19.67
CA MET A 20 -5.23 -5.54 18.70
C MET A 20 -6.35 -6.31 19.42
N GLY A 21 -7.54 -5.72 19.52
CA GLY A 21 -8.76 -6.44 19.84
C GLY A 21 -9.19 -7.30 18.66
N GLU A 22 -9.91 -8.38 18.92
CA GLU A 22 -10.63 -9.18 17.91
C GLU A 22 -11.48 -8.24 17.06
N ARG A 23 -11.02 -7.88 15.87
CA ARG A 23 -11.82 -7.17 14.88
C ARG A 23 -12.11 -8.13 13.74
N ASP A 24 -13.39 -8.21 13.46
CA ASP A 24 -13.93 -8.88 12.28
C ASP A 24 -13.33 -8.21 11.04
N TRP A 25 -12.44 -8.90 10.36
CA TRP A 25 -11.72 -8.42 9.17
C TRP A 25 -12.60 -8.49 7.91
N GLY A 26 -13.87 -8.89 8.05
CA GLY A 26 -14.85 -8.92 6.98
C GLY A 26 -15.05 -7.56 6.31
N CYS A 27 -15.62 -7.54 5.14
CA CYS A 27 -15.95 -6.35 4.34
C CYS A 27 -16.37 -5.17 5.23
N THR A 28 -15.45 -4.28 5.57
CA THR A 28 -15.70 -3.15 6.46
C THR A 28 -16.04 -1.97 5.58
N THR A 29 -17.33 -1.66 5.50
CA THR A 29 -17.76 -0.33 5.09
C THR A 29 -17.29 0.64 6.17
N LEU A 30 -16.40 1.57 5.83
CA LEU A 30 -16.13 2.73 6.66
C LEU A 30 -17.44 3.54 6.70
N ASP A 31 -18.14 3.50 7.86
CA ASP A 31 -19.36 4.25 8.15
C ASP A 31 -20.25 4.56 6.92
N GLY A 32 -20.72 3.49 6.26
CA GLY A 32 -21.84 3.52 5.31
C GLY A 32 -21.54 4.03 3.89
N ASN A 33 -20.32 4.46 3.51
CA ASN A 33 -20.19 5.11 2.20
C ASN A 33 -18.89 4.83 1.38
N LEU A 34 -17.90 4.12 1.91
CA LEU A 34 -16.72 3.72 1.14
C LEU A 34 -16.58 2.20 1.15
N PRO A 35 -16.88 1.51 0.05
CA PRO A 35 -16.75 0.06 -0.06
C PRO A 35 -15.26 -0.30 -0.22
N LEU A 36 -14.54 -0.45 0.89
CA LEU A 36 -13.19 -1.00 0.87
C LEU A 36 -13.27 -2.52 0.75
N ASP A 37 -12.59 -3.05 -0.25
CA ASP A 37 -12.39 -4.48 -0.43
C ASP A 37 -10.95 -4.85 -0.06
N ILE A 38 -10.74 -5.35 1.16
CA ILE A 38 -9.46 -5.89 1.59
C ILE A 38 -9.55 -7.42 1.49
N GLU A 39 -8.78 -7.98 0.57
CA GLU A 39 -8.77 -9.41 0.31
C GLU A 39 -8.31 -10.20 1.55
N GLU A 40 -9.03 -11.28 1.87
CA GLU A 40 -8.71 -12.13 3.03
C GLU A 40 -7.29 -12.71 2.94
N GLU A 41 -6.85 -13.11 1.74
CA GLU A 41 -5.48 -13.58 1.51
C GLU A 41 -4.44 -12.51 1.88
N THR A 42 -4.71 -11.25 1.57
CA THR A 42 -3.87 -10.11 1.96
C THR A 42 -3.78 -9.97 3.48
N LEU A 43 -4.91 -10.06 4.18
CA LEU A 43 -4.95 -9.97 5.64
C LEU A 43 -4.22 -11.14 6.31
N ASN A 44 -4.44 -12.36 5.81
CA ASN A 44 -3.76 -13.55 6.30
C ASN A 44 -2.25 -13.47 6.06
N TRP A 45 -1.83 -12.99 4.89
CA TRP A 45 -0.42 -12.79 4.57
C TRP A 45 0.21 -11.75 5.51
N ILE A 46 -0.44 -10.59 5.72
CA ILE A 46 0.03 -9.53 6.63
C ILE A 46 0.14 -10.06 8.07
N ALA A 47 -0.85 -10.84 8.53
CA ALA A 47 -0.86 -11.40 9.88
C ALA A 47 0.28 -12.41 10.10
N ALA A 48 0.60 -13.22 9.09
CA ALA A 48 1.67 -14.22 9.13
C ALA A 48 3.06 -13.63 8.88
N ASN A 49 3.17 -12.42 8.31
CA ASN A 49 4.44 -11.82 7.95
C ASN A 49 5.18 -11.30 9.19
N GLU A 50 6.47 -11.63 9.31
CA GLU A 50 7.31 -11.15 10.39
C GLU A 50 7.57 -9.64 10.31
N ASP A 51 7.61 -9.09 9.10
CA ASP A 51 7.75 -7.65 8.88
C ASP A 51 6.43 -6.93 9.18
N ARG A 52 6.36 -6.31 10.33
CA ARG A 52 5.15 -5.65 10.82
C ARG A 52 4.80 -4.34 10.11
N ARG A 53 5.66 -3.84 9.23
CA ARG A 53 5.44 -2.55 8.54
C ARG A 53 4.16 -2.54 7.71
N PHE A 54 3.81 -3.66 7.07
CA PHE A 54 2.54 -3.77 6.33
C PHE A 54 1.32 -3.64 7.24
N ALA A 55 1.34 -4.35 8.38
CA ALA A 55 0.25 -4.28 9.34
C ALA A 55 0.09 -2.87 9.92
N VAL A 56 1.20 -2.28 10.39
CA VAL A 56 1.19 -0.93 11.00
C VAL A 56 0.71 0.13 10.00
N LEU A 57 1.16 0.08 8.73
CA LEU A 57 0.73 1.05 7.73
C LEU A 57 -0.75 0.89 7.37
N LEU A 58 -1.22 -0.34 7.19
CA LEU A 58 -2.62 -0.62 6.86
C LEU A 58 -3.55 -0.19 8.00
N GLU A 59 -3.21 -0.51 9.25
CA GLU A 59 -3.98 -0.09 10.43
C GLU A 59 -4.03 1.43 10.54
N TYR A 60 -2.88 2.10 10.46
CA TYR A 60 -2.80 3.56 10.51
C TYR A 60 -3.69 4.21 9.44
N TRP A 61 -3.61 3.74 8.19
CA TRP A 61 -4.42 4.29 7.10
C TRP A 61 -5.93 4.02 7.32
N ARG A 62 -6.31 2.83 7.78
CA ARG A 62 -7.71 2.49 8.09
C ARG A 62 -8.27 3.35 9.21
N ASP A 63 -7.53 3.50 10.29
CA ASP A 63 -7.95 4.32 11.44
C ASP A 63 -8.10 5.79 11.03
N LEU A 64 -7.21 6.28 10.16
CA LEU A 64 -7.30 7.63 9.60
C LEU A 64 -8.56 7.77 8.73
N ALA A 65 -8.79 6.86 7.81
CA ALA A 65 -9.96 6.87 6.93
C ALA A 65 -11.27 6.74 7.72
N ALA A 66 -11.33 5.89 8.74
CA ALA A 66 -12.47 5.71 9.62
C ALA A 66 -12.80 7.00 10.40
N ARG A 67 -11.80 7.67 10.97
CA ARG A 67 -11.98 8.95 11.68
C ARG A 67 -12.49 10.07 10.77
N LEU A 68 -12.09 10.05 9.50
CA LEU A 68 -12.47 11.07 8.52
C LEU A 68 -13.82 10.78 7.85
N GLY A 69 -14.30 9.52 7.87
CA GLY A 69 -15.47 9.08 7.11
C GLY A 69 -15.32 9.18 5.60
N ARG A 70 -14.08 9.25 5.09
CA ARG A 70 -13.71 9.37 3.68
C ARG A 70 -12.28 8.90 3.41
N LEU A 71 -11.87 8.86 2.14
CA LEU A 71 -10.48 8.65 1.80
C LEU A 71 -9.60 9.79 2.38
N PRO A 72 -8.46 9.46 3.00
CA PRO A 72 -7.53 10.47 3.49
C PRO A 72 -6.91 11.28 2.36
N ARG A 73 -6.64 12.55 2.61
CA ARG A 73 -5.78 13.36 1.75
C ARG A 73 -4.31 13.05 2.02
N ARG A 74 -3.48 13.30 1.03
CA ARG A 74 -2.03 13.19 1.21
C ARG A 74 -1.50 14.02 2.39
N ALA A 75 -2.02 15.23 2.57
CA ALA A 75 -1.62 16.13 3.65
C ALA A 75 -2.03 15.66 5.05
N GLU A 76 -2.98 14.72 5.15
CA GLU A 76 -3.44 14.13 6.41
C GLU A 76 -2.64 12.89 6.82
N PHE A 77 -1.84 12.34 5.91
CA PHE A 77 -0.90 11.28 6.23
C PHE A 77 0.33 11.87 6.94
N ASP A 78 0.53 11.48 8.20
CA ASP A 78 1.71 11.87 8.97
C ASP A 78 2.80 10.79 8.88
N PRO A 79 3.89 11.05 8.16
CA PRO A 79 4.99 10.09 8.05
C PRO A 79 5.71 9.83 9.39
N VAL A 80 5.59 10.72 10.38
CA VAL A 80 6.18 10.52 11.72
C VAL A 80 5.42 9.44 12.48
N ALA A 81 4.13 9.24 12.21
CA ALA A 81 3.33 8.16 12.78
C ALA A 81 3.75 6.75 12.28
N THR A 82 4.58 6.68 11.24
CA THR A 82 5.09 5.43 10.66
C THR A 82 6.62 5.37 10.68
N PRO A 83 7.25 5.36 11.87
CA PRO A 83 8.70 5.43 11.99
C PRO A 83 9.38 4.21 11.34
N GLY A 84 10.52 4.45 10.69
CA GLY A 84 11.29 3.39 10.01
C GLY A 84 10.73 2.95 8.65
N MET A 85 9.57 3.43 8.21
CA MET A 85 8.98 3.08 6.92
C MET A 85 9.38 4.01 5.79
N LEU A 86 9.74 5.26 6.08
CA LEU A 86 10.06 6.29 5.07
C LEU A 86 10.98 5.82 3.94
N PRO A 87 12.04 5.05 4.21
CA PRO A 87 12.90 4.55 3.12
C PRO A 87 12.20 3.64 2.12
N ASN A 88 11.09 3.01 2.53
CA ASN A 88 10.32 2.04 1.76
C ASN A 88 8.99 2.60 1.24
N LEU A 89 8.63 3.83 1.62
CA LEU A 89 7.41 4.48 1.14
C LEU A 89 7.62 5.13 -0.22
N PHE A 90 6.56 5.16 -1.00
CA PHE A 90 6.50 5.91 -2.24
C PHE A 90 5.12 6.51 -2.47
N LEU A 91 5.05 7.57 -3.27
CA LEU A 91 3.81 8.21 -3.69
C LEU A 91 3.72 8.19 -5.21
N VAL A 92 2.53 7.89 -5.70
CA VAL A 92 2.22 7.85 -7.13
C VAL A 92 0.99 8.72 -7.39
N ASP A 93 1.12 9.69 -8.29
CA ASP A 93 0.00 10.47 -8.79
C ASP A 93 -0.79 9.65 -9.83
N VAL A 94 -2.10 9.74 -9.76
CA VAL A 94 -3.02 9.16 -10.75
C VAL A 94 -3.37 10.24 -11.76
N VAL A 95 -2.75 10.20 -12.92
CA VAL A 95 -2.90 11.22 -13.98
C VAL A 95 -4.00 10.81 -14.94
N ARG A 96 -5.01 11.69 -15.10
CA ARG A 96 -6.16 11.54 -15.99
C ARG A 96 -6.17 12.72 -16.97
N ASP A 97 -5.38 12.61 -18.03
CA ASP A 97 -5.15 13.65 -19.05
C ASP A 97 -6.05 13.48 -20.29
N GLY A 98 -7.24 12.91 -20.12
CA GLY A 98 -8.15 12.60 -21.22
C GLY A 98 -7.87 11.26 -21.90
N ALA A 99 -6.86 10.53 -21.49
CA ALA A 99 -6.62 9.16 -21.94
C ALA A 99 -7.73 8.20 -21.45
N ALA A 100 -7.97 7.12 -22.19
CA ALA A 100 -8.99 6.12 -21.86
C ALA A 100 -8.73 5.41 -20.53
N LYS A 101 -7.46 5.37 -20.09
CA LYS A 101 -7.05 4.78 -18.80
C LYS A 101 -6.14 5.76 -18.06
N PRO A 102 -6.25 5.84 -16.72
CA PRO A 102 -5.34 6.65 -15.91
C PRO A 102 -3.91 6.11 -16.02
N ARG A 103 -2.95 7.05 -15.96
CA ARG A 103 -1.52 6.76 -15.90
C ARG A 103 -1.00 7.00 -14.50
N PHE A 104 0.09 6.34 -14.13
CA PHE A 104 0.68 6.36 -12.80
C PHE A 104 2.05 7.02 -12.85
N ARG A 105 2.18 8.19 -12.20
CA ARG A 105 3.42 8.97 -12.18
C ARG A 105 4.05 8.93 -10.80
N PHE A 106 5.28 8.48 -10.71
CA PHE A 106 6.03 8.50 -9.45
C PHE A 106 6.28 9.93 -8.98
N ARG A 107 5.79 10.25 -7.78
CA ARG A 107 5.93 11.58 -7.17
C ARG A 107 7.05 11.64 -6.15
N LEU A 108 7.15 10.62 -5.31
CA LEU A 108 8.15 10.50 -4.26
C LEU A 108 8.56 9.04 -4.14
N LEU A 109 9.84 8.82 -3.87
CA LEU A 109 10.43 7.50 -3.69
C LEU A 109 11.35 7.53 -2.47
N GLY A 110 11.17 6.57 -1.58
CA GLY A 110 12.03 6.37 -0.42
C GLY A 110 13.43 5.89 -0.79
N GLY A 111 14.39 6.13 0.09
CA GLY A 111 15.80 5.82 -0.17
C GLY A 111 16.09 4.32 -0.41
N ALA A 112 15.33 3.40 0.21
CA ALA A 112 15.49 1.97 -0.03
C ALA A 112 15.03 1.56 -1.44
N ILE A 113 14.06 2.29 -2.01
CA ILE A 113 13.57 2.09 -3.38
C ILE A 113 14.59 2.60 -4.37
N THR A 114 15.02 3.87 -4.23
CA THR A 114 15.98 4.49 -5.16
C THR A 114 17.36 3.82 -5.14
N ALA A 115 17.69 3.10 -4.06
CA ALA A 115 18.93 2.29 -4.00
C ALA A 115 18.86 0.99 -4.82
N ARG A 116 17.64 0.51 -5.14
CA ARG A 116 17.42 -0.77 -5.83
C ARG A 116 16.83 -0.60 -7.23
N GLU A 117 16.02 0.40 -7.41
CA GLU A 117 15.28 0.68 -8.65
C GLU A 117 15.87 1.86 -9.40
N SER A 118 15.75 1.83 -10.72
CA SER A 118 16.22 2.91 -11.60
C SER A 118 15.18 4.03 -11.75
N VAL A 119 13.99 3.84 -11.16
CA VAL A 119 12.88 4.77 -11.23
C VAL A 119 13.20 6.09 -10.53
N ARG A 120 12.67 7.19 -11.08
CA ARG A 120 12.86 8.55 -10.57
C ARG A 120 11.52 9.28 -10.45
N PRO A 121 11.39 10.23 -9.52
CA PRO A 121 10.24 11.11 -9.47
C PRO A 121 9.99 11.81 -10.82
N GLY A 122 8.73 11.87 -11.22
CA GLY A 122 8.28 12.44 -12.49
C GLY A 122 8.11 11.42 -13.62
N GLN A 123 8.73 10.25 -13.55
CA GLN A 123 8.55 9.19 -14.56
C GLN A 123 7.19 8.49 -14.40
N PHE A 124 6.65 8.02 -15.52
CA PHE A 124 5.45 7.20 -15.52
C PHE A 124 5.78 5.72 -15.48
N LEU A 125 4.93 4.96 -14.81
CA LEU A 125 5.07 3.51 -14.66
C LEU A 125 5.09 2.79 -16.02
N ASP A 126 4.29 3.23 -16.97
CA ASP A 126 4.16 2.69 -18.31
C ASP A 126 5.30 3.09 -19.28
N GLU A 127 6.24 3.93 -18.84
CA GLU A 127 7.45 4.26 -19.60
C GLU A 127 8.51 3.18 -19.53
N PHE A 128 8.43 2.29 -18.54
CA PHE A 128 9.33 1.15 -18.43
C PHE A 128 8.91 0.06 -19.42
N PRO A 129 9.80 -0.40 -20.32
CA PRO A 129 9.45 -1.35 -21.38
C PRO A 129 8.83 -2.65 -20.85
N ALA A 130 9.38 -3.18 -19.76
CA ALA A 130 8.89 -4.41 -19.14
C ALA A 130 7.52 -4.25 -18.46
N MET A 131 7.09 -3.02 -18.18
CA MET A 131 5.77 -2.75 -17.59
C MET A 131 4.63 -2.83 -18.60
N ARG A 132 4.92 -2.57 -19.88
CA ARG A 132 3.89 -2.65 -20.94
C ARG A 132 3.28 -4.03 -21.04
N ASP A 133 4.07 -5.07 -20.73
CA ASP A 133 3.68 -6.48 -20.77
C ASP A 133 3.30 -7.05 -19.40
N SER A 134 3.39 -6.23 -18.33
CA SER A 134 3.13 -6.68 -16.96
C SER A 134 1.70 -6.36 -16.52
N GLU A 135 0.74 -7.11 -17.03
CA GLU A 135 -0.67 -7.01 -16.64
C GLU A 135 -0.88 -7.10 -15.11
N ARG A 136 -0.09 -7.93 -14.44
CA ARG A 136 -0.21 -8.16 -13.01
C ARG A 136 0.13 -6.92 -12.17
N ILE A 137 1.21 -6.20 -12.52
CA ILE A 137 1.60 -4.99 -11.81
C ILE A 137 0.60 -3.87 -12.11
N MET A 138 0.26 -3.67 -13.38
CA MET A 138 -0.74 -2.67 -13.77
C MET A 138 -2.10 -2.94 -13.11
N LYS A 139 -2.50 -4.24 -13.03
CA LYS A 139 -3.72 -4.63 -12.33
C LYS A 139 -3.68 -4.22 -10.86
N HIS A 140 -2.56 -4.38 -10.16
CA HIS A 140 -2.43 -3.99 -8.75
C HIS A 140 -2.69 -2.49 -8.55
N TYR A 141 -2.16 -1.64 -9.44
CA TYR A 141 -2.44 -0.19 -9.38
C TYR A 141 -3.91 0.13 -9.69
N HIS A 142 -4.52 -0.54 -10.67
CA HIS A 142 -5.94 -0.36 -10.97
C HIS A 142 -6.84 -0.90 -9.85
N ASP A 143 -6.51 -2.04 -9.24
CA ASP A 143 -7.23 -2.57 -8.08
C ASP A 143 -7.29 -1.52 -6.95
N ALA A 144 -6.18 -0.80 -6.69
CA ALA A 144 -6.16 0.25 -5.68
C ALA A 144 -7.05 1.46 -6.05
N LEU A 145 -7.23 1.79 -7.35
CA LEU A 145 -8.20 2.81 -7.78
C LEU A 145 -9.64 2.38 -7.51
N ASP A 146 -9.91 1.08 -7.60
CA ASP A 146 -11.22 0.48 -7.32
C ASP A 146 -11.42 0.20 -5.82
N LEU A 147 -10.57 0.75 -4.95
CA LEU A 147 -10.56 0.54 -3.50
C LEU A 147 -10.34 -0.94 -3.10
N LYS A 148 -9.73 -1.72 -3.95
CA LYS A 148 -9.32 -3.10 -3.68
C LYS A 148 -7.90 -3.12 -3.11
N ILE A 149 -7.81 -3.28 -1.79
CA ILE A 149 -6.53 -3.27 -1.08
C ILE A 149 -5.90 -4.66 -1.13
N ARG A 150 -4.71 -4.73 -1.69
CA ARG A 150 -3.98 -5.98 -1.92
C ARG A 150 -2.51 -5.82 -1.55
N VAL A 151 -1.90 -6.87 -1.00
CA VAL A 151 -0.44 -7.03 -1.01
C VAL A 151 -0.09 -7.92 -2.19
N ARG A 152 0.86 -7.48 -3.00
CA ARG A 152 1.31 -8.24 -4.18
C ARG A 152 2.82 -8.37 -4.21
N ALA A 153 3.28 -9.59 -4.45
CA ALA A 153 4.68 -9.87 -4.73
C ALA A 153 5.00 -9.58 -6.20
N ALA A 154 6.16 -9.01 -6.45
CA ALA A 154 6.70 -8.83 -7.79
C ALA A 154 8.23 -8.92 -7.76
N THR A 155 8.86 -9.01 -8.93
CA THR A 155 10.31 -8.91 -9.06
C THR A 155 10.69 -7.62 -9.75
N LEU A 156 11.92 -7.15 -9.55
CA LEU A 156 12.42 -5.95 -10.23
C LEU A 156 12.77 -6.17 -11.72
N ALA A 157 12.30 -7.26 -12.31
CA ALA A 157 12.42 -7.49 -13.76
C ALA A 157 11.77 -6.37 -14.59
N TRP A 158 10.76 -5.70 -14.04
CA TRP A 158 10.09 -4.58 -14.70
C TRP A 158 10.96 -3.34 -14.80
N ASP A 159 11.86 -3.14 -13.85
CA ASP A 159 12.83 -2.02 -13.85
C ASP A 159 14.00 -2.35 -14.77
N HIS A 160 14.59 -3.54 -14.61
CA HIS A 160 15.66 -4.03 -15.46
C HIS A 160 15.71 -5.57 -15.44
N PRO A 161 15.87 -6.24 -16.62
CA PRO A 161 15.89 -7.71 -16.69
C PRO A 161 16.93 -8.39 -15.79
N THR A 162 18.09 -7.75 -15.58
CA THR A 162 19.14 -8.30 -14.70
C THR A 162 18.78 -8.28 -13.23
N LYS A 163 17.71 -7.60 -12.83
CA LYS A 163 17.22 -7.52 -11.45
C LYS A 163 16.05 -8.49 -11.15
N ALA A 164 15.79 -9.44 -12.05
CA ALA A 164 14.69 -10.39 -11.91
C ALA A 164 14.78 -11.28 -10.66
N PHE A 165 15.95 -11.38 -10.04
CA PHE A 165 16.17 -12.13 -8.80
C PHE A 165 15.79 -11.36 -7.54
N ILE A 166 15.53 -10.06 -7.64
CA ILE A 166 15.12 -9.23 -6.50
C ILE A 166 13.60 -9.27 -6.42
N THR A 167 13.07 -9.91 -5.39
CA THR A 167 11.65 -9.96 -5.09
C THR A 167 11.29 -8.88 -4.09
N TYR A 168 10.09 -8.33 -4.21
CA TYR A 168 9.53 -7.40 -3.26
C TYR A 168 8.02 -7.64 -3.10
N HIS A 169 7.49 -7.23 -1.96
CA HIS A 169 6.06 -7.13 -1.71
C HIS A 169 5.65 -5.66 -1.68
N ALA A 170 4.54 -5.34 -2.29
CA ALA A 170 3.99 -3.98 -2.32
C ALA A 170 2.55 -3.96 -1.82
N LEU A 171 2.24 -2.94 -1.00
CA LEU A 171 0.91 -2.54 -0.59
C LEU A 171 0.63 -1.15 -1.17
N LEU A 172 -0.53 -0.96 -1.79
CA LEU A 172 -1.00 0.32 -2.29
C LEU A 172 -2.25 0.76 -1.55
N LEU A 173 -2.23 1.97 -1.01
CA LEU A 173 -3.32 2.57 -0.23
C LEU A 173 -3.80 3.84 -0.94
N PRO A 174 -5.11 3.94 -1.26
CA PRO A 174 -5.66 5.08 -1.96
C PRO A 174 -5.74 6.33 -1.09
N LEU A 175 -5.40 7.47 -1.68
CA LEU A 175 -5.58 8.80 -1.13
C LEU A 175 -6.40 9.65 -2.10
N SER A 176 -7.07 10.70 -1.58
CA SER A 176 -7.98 11.52 -2.36
C SER A 176 -8.09 12.94 -1.83
N GLU A 177 -7.88 13.95 -2.67
CA GLU A 177 -8.07 15.35 -2.28
C GLU A 177 -9.55 15.73 -2.11
N ASP A 178 -10.45 15.12 -2.88
CA ASP A 178 -11.91 15.33 -2.74
C ASP A 178 -12.59 14.36 -1.76
N GLY A 179 -11.83 13.38 -1.25
CA GLY A 179 -12.31 12.34 -0.33
C GLY A 179 -13.06 11.19 -1.00
N ARG A 180 -13.18 11.17 -2.33
CA ARG A 180 -13.93 10.19 -3.12
C ARG A 180 -13.15 9.60 -4.28
N THR A 181 -12.57 10.47 -5.10
CA THR A 181 -11.83 10.06 -6.30
C THR A 181 -10.36 9.82 -5.94
N VAL A 182 -9.86 8.63 -6.14
CA VAL A 182 -8.45 8.33 -5.90
C VAL A 182 -7.57 9.10 -6.89
N ASP A 183 -6.75 10.01 -6.39
CA ASP A 183 -5.81 10.82 -7.18
C ASP A 183 -4.35 10.58 -6.83
N THR A 184 -4.10 9.93 -5.71
CA THR A 184 -2.76 9.57 -5.25
C THR A 184 -2.80 8.17 -4.64
N LEU A 185 -1.74 7.40 -4.82
CA LEU A 185 -1.51 6.13 -4.12
C LEU A 185 -0.30 6.27 -3.19
N LEU A 186 -0.50 5.90 -1.93
CA LEU A 186 0.59 5.70 -0.98
C LEU A 186 1.02 4.24 -1.06
N GLY A 187 2.28 4.00 -1.41
CA GLY A 187 2.84 2.67 -1.53
C GLY A 187 3.87 2.36 -0.45
N LEU A 188 3.92 1.10 -0.02
CA LEU A 188 5.00 0.52 0.77
C LEU A 188 5.58 -0.66 -0.01
N ALA A 189 6.90 -0.63 -0.28
CA ALA A 189 7.62 -1.71 -0.95
C ALA A 189 8.70 -2.28 -0.01
N ILE A 190 8.62 -3.58 0.27
CA ILE A 190 9.59 -4.30 1.10
C ILE A 190 10.26 -5.36 0.24
N TYR A 191 11.57 -5.28 0.15
CA TYR A 191 12.39 -6.20 -0.65
C TYR A 191 12.82 -7.38 0.20
N GLU A 192 12.77 -8.56 -0.38
CA GLU A 192 13.34 -9.76 0.23
C GLU A 192 14.86 -9.67 0.23
N ALA A 193 15.46 -10.20 1.31
CA ALA A 193 16.90 -10.18 1.52
C ALA A 193 17.63 -11.25 0.68
#